data_bb36e81c155b61e29032d28826558082
#
_entry.id   bb36e81c155b61e29032d28826558082
#
_cell.length_a   1.000
_cell.length_b   1.000
_cell.length_c   1.000
_cell.angle_alpha   90.00
_cell.angle_beta   90.00
_cell.angle_gamma   90.00
#
_symmetry.space_group_name_H-M   'P 1'
#
loop_
_entity.id
_entity.type
_entity.pdbx_description
1 polymer ?
#
loop_
_entity_poly.entity_id
_entity_poly.type
_entity_poly.pdbx_seq_one_letter_code
_entity_poly.pdbx_strand_id
1 'polypeptide(L)'
;MILHAVESGAGPTLVLLHGLFGSARNFGTVQKRLSASFRVLALDLRNHGDSPHAPGMGYPVQAQDVLATLRAHGALPCALLGHSMGGKVAMRLALDEPEAVRRLIVADIAPAPYPPHHHGEIAALAGLTLAPGLTRAEADAALAAAIPDMAVRGFLLQNLRTGPVPSWRLGLREIAAGMAEIEAWPEPPAAAYAGPTLFIRGERSDYVREPHRPAIKALFPAARVVTLKGAGHWLHADDFAGFMAAVEAFLAA
;
A
#
# COMPACT_ATOMS: atom_id res chain seq x y z
N MET A 1 8.55 10.68 -10.13
CA MET A 1 7.43 11.62 -10.39
C MET A 1 6.95 12.20 -9.08
N ILE A 2 6.05 13.22 -9.12
CA ILE A 2 5.36 13.70 -7.91
C ILE A 2 4.00 13.00 -7.86
N LEU A 3 3.72 12.36 -6.73
CA LEU A 3 2.49 11.62 -6.49
C LEU A 3 1.40 12.53 -5.92
N HIS A 4 0.14 12.16 -6.15
CA HIS A 4 -0.99 12.80 -5.49
C HIS A 4 -0.95 12.50 -3.98
N ALA A 5 -1.15 13.52 -3.16
CA ALA A 5 -1.14 13.43 -1.70
C ALA A 5 -2.40 14.05 -1.11
N VAL A 6 -3.02 13.35 -0.18
CA VAL A 6 -4.09 13.87 0.69
C VAL A 6 -3.46 14.17 2.05
N GLU A 7 -3.36 15.45 2.39
CA GLU A 7 -2.72 15.92 3.62
C GLU A 7 -3.76 16.33 4.67
N SER A 8 -3.50 16.01 5.93
CA SER A 8 -4.31 16.41 7.07
C SER A 8 -3.52 16.45 8.37
N GLY A 9 -3.99 17.24 9.35
CA GLY A 9 -3.37 17.38 10.65
C GLY A 9 -2.11 18.25 10.64
N ALA A 10 -1.42 18.25 11.77
CA ALA A 10 -0.17 18.99 12.00
C ALA A 10 0.74 18.23 12.99
N GLY A 11 2.03 18.56 13.02
CA GLY A 11 3.00 17.92 13.91
C GLY A 11 4.02 17.07 13.16
N PRO A 12 4.58 16.01 13.77
CA PRO A 12 5.52 15.12 13.12
C PRO A 12 4.91 14.46 11.90
N THR A 13 5.69 14.31 10.82
CA THR A 13 5.18 13.76 9.56
C THR A 13 5.03 12.24 9.64
N LEU A 14 3.85 11.76 9.22
CA LEU A 14 3.53 10.35 8.98
C LEU A 14 2.99 10.17 7.57
N VAL A 15 3.52 9.21 6.84
CA VAL A 15 3.15 8.91 5.45
C VAL A 15 2.44 7.57 5.38
N LEU A 16 1.33 7.50 4.65
CA LEU A 16 0.54 6.30 4.45
C LEU A 16 0.62 5.85 2.98
N LEU A 17 1.03 4.60 2.75
CA LEU A 17 1.20 3.99 1.43
C LEU A 17 0.28 2.77 1.31
N HIS A 18 -0.67 2.83 0.38
CA HIS A 18 -1.68 1.78 0.15
C HIS A 18 -1.13 0.56 -0.59
N GLY A 19 -1.89 -0.54 -0.59
CA GLY A 19 -1.61 -1.77 -1.35
C GLY A 19 -2.04 -1.68 -2.81
N LEU A 20 -1.77 -2.75 -3.58
CA LEU A 20 -2.19 -2.88 -4.98
C LEU A 20 -3.70 -2.66 -5.11
N PHE A 21 -4.13 -1.97 -6.15
CA PHE A 21 -5.50 -1.51 -6.41
C PHE A 21 -6.10 -0.56 -5.36
N GLY A 22 -5.31 -0.16 -4.37
CA GLY A 22 -5.73 0.82 -3.37
C GLY A 22 -5.57 2.26 -3.82
N SER A 23 -5.83 3.16 -2.90
CA SER A 23 -5.57 4.60 -2.99
C SER A 23 -5.46 5.21 -1.59
N ALA A 24 -5.11 6.48 -1.48
CA ALA A 24 -5.11 7.23 -0.22
C ALA A 24 -6.44 7.10 0.55
N ARG A 25 -7.56 6.96 -0.17
CA ARG A 25 -8.91 6.82 0.40
C ARG A 25 -9.07 5.58 1.28
N ASN A 26 -8.32 4.52 1.04
CA ASN A 26 -8.38 3.29 1.84
C ASN A 26 -7.91 3.53 3.28
N PHE A 27 -7.07 4.53 3.48
CA PHE A 27 -6.63 4.96 4.81
C PHE A 27 -7.44 6.10 5.42
N GLY A 28 -8.59 6.49 4.84
CA GLY A 28 -9.34 7.67 5.29
C GLY A 28 -9.65 7.67 6.78
N THR A 29 -10.08 6.55 7.36
CA THR A 29 -10.37 6.41 8.80
C THR A 29 -9.08 6.43 9.63
N VAL A 30 -8.03 5.75 9.17
CA VAL A 30 -6.70 5.76 9.81
C VAL A 30 -6.10 7.16 9.78
N GLN A 31 -6.14 7.82 8.63
CA GLN A 31 -5.68 9.20 8.45
C GLN A 31 -6.40 10.16 9.38
N LYS A 32 -7.75 10.11 9.43
CA LYS A 32 -8.57 10.93 10.33
C LYS A 32 -8.17 10.74 11.80
N ARG A 33 -7.92 9.51 12.23
CA ARG A 33 -7.52 9.21 13.60
C ARG A 33 -6.13 9.78 13.91
N LEU A 34 -5.15 9.54 13.03
CA LEU A 34 -3.75 9.94 13.25
C LEU A 34 -3.53 11.44 13.05
N SER A 35 -4.38 12.13 12.28
CA SER A 35 -4.26 13.58 12.06
C SER A 35 -4.51 14.43 13.32
N ALA A 36 -5.00 13.82 14.40
CA ALA A 36 -5.07 14.48 15.71
C ALA A 36 -3.69 14.78 16.33
N SER A 37 -2.64 14.02 15.95
CA SER A 37 -1.31 14.13 16.54
C SER A 37 -0.17 14.23 15.53
N PHE A 38 -0.46 13.99 14.24
CA PHE A 38 0.53 13.95 13.16
C PHE A 38 0.09 14.79 11.97
N ARG A 39 1.07 15.32 11.25
CA ARG A 39 0.89 15.75 9.87
C ARG A 39 0.88 14.50 9.00
N VAL A 40 -0.29 14.07 8.52
CA VAL A 40 -0.45 12.82 7.79
C VAL A 40 -0.57 13.09 6.31
N LEU A 41 0.31 12.46 5.49
CA LEU A 41 0.25 12.43 4.03
C LEU A 41 -0.14 11.02 3.58
N ALA A 42 -1.34 10.85 3.06
CA ALA A 42 -1.75 9.62 2.38
C ALA A 42 -1.50 9.78 0.88
N LEU A 43 -0.61 8.95 0.32
CA LEU A 43 -0.21 9.04 -1.08
C LEU A 43 -0.99 8.05 -1.93
N ASP A 44 -1.41 8.48 -3.12
CA ASP A 44 -1.73 7.57 -4.20
C ASP A 44 -0.41 7.15 -4.86
N LEU A 45 -0.08 5.86 -4.85
CA LEU A 45 1.14 5.37 -5.51
C LEU A 45 1.00 5.48 -7.04
N ARG A 46 2.12 5.39 -7.77
CA ARG A 46 2.09 5.40 -9.25
C ARG A 46 1.06 4.44 -9.80
N ASN A 47 0.40 4.81 -10.88
CA ASN A 47 -0.65 4.02 -11.55
C ASN A 47 -1.92 3.79 -10.71
N HIS A 48 -2.09 4.53 -9.58
CA HIS A 48 -3.25 4.42 -8.70
C HIS A 48 -3.84 5.80 -8.39
N GLY A 49 -5.15 5.81 -8.11
CA GLY A 49 -5.88 6.98 -7.61
C GLY A 49 -5.83 8.18 -8.55
N ASP A 50 -5.34 9.29 -8.06
CA ASP A 50 -5.18 10.53 -8.82
C ASP A 50 -3.69 10.83 -9.14
N SER A 51 -2.79 9.85 -8.88
CA SER A 51 -1.38 9.92 -9.30
C SER A 51 -1.19 9.65 -10.79
N PRO A 52 -0.10 10.17 -11.38
CA PRO A 52 0.21 9.92 -12.79
C PRO A 52 0.42 8.44 -13.11
N HIS A 53 0.06 8.04 -14.33
CA HIS A 53 0.34 6.72 -14.88
C HIS A 53 1.65 6.73 -15.66
N ALA A 54 2.52 5.75 -15.41
CA ALA A 54 3.81 5.62 -16.08
C ALA A 54 4.32 4.16 -16.04
N PRO A 55 5.15 3.75 -17.00
CA PRO A 55 5.79 2.43 -17.01
C PRO A 55 6.66 2.16 -15.78
N GLY A 56 6.83 0.88 -15.46
CA GLY A 56 7.64 0.37 -14.36
C GLY A 56 6.89 0.37 -13.03
N MET A 57 6.82 -0.81 -12.40
CA MET A 57 6.18 -1.02 -11.09
C MET A 57 7.16 -1.55 -10.05
N GLY A 58 8.46 -1.59 -10.39
CA GLY A 58 9.50 -2.04 -9.47
C GLY A 58 9.60 -1.17 -8.21
N TYR A 59 9.90 -1.79 -7.09
CA TYR A 59 9.96 -1.11 -5.80
C TYR A 59 10.99 0.03 -5.73
N PRO A 60 12.17 -0.06 -6.40
CA PRO A 60 13.10 1.07 -6.44
C PRO A 60 12.50 2.32 -7.05
N VAL A 61 11.80 2.20 -8.17
CA VAL A 61 11.21 3.36 -8.85
C VAL A 61 10.01 3.91 -8.07
N GLN A 62 9.20 3.05 -7.44
CA GLN A 62 8.12 3.49 -6.55
C GLN A 62 8.65 4.23 -5.31
N ALA A 63 9.71 3.72 -4.68
CA ALA A 63 10.38 4.38 -3.56
C ALA A 63 10.94 5.76 -3.94
N GLN A 64 11.51 5.90 -5.14
CA GLN A 64 11.99 7.19 -5.66
C GLN A 64 10.85 8.19 -5.88
N ASP A 65 9.68 7.74 -6.34
CA ASP A 65 8.50 8.62 -6.47
C ASP A 65 8.02 9.13 -5.11
N VAL A 66 7.95 8.22 -4.12
CA VAL A 66 7.61 8.59 -2.74
C VAL A 66 8.61 9.60 -2.21
N LEU A 67 9.91 9.33 -2.32
CA LEU A 67 10.97 10.24 -1.86
C LEU A 67 10.88 11.63 -2.51
N ALA A 68 10.70 11.67 -3.83
CA ALA A 68 10.56 12.92 -4.57
C ALA A 68 9.32 13.71 -4.10
N THR A 69 8.22 13.03 -3.85
CA THR A 69 6.99 13.64 -3.33
C THR A 69 7.20 14.19 -1.92
N LEU A 70 7.83 13.41 -1.03
CA LEU A 70 8.11 13.86 0.33
C LEU A 70 9.05 15.05 0.38
N ARG A 71 10.07 15.10 -0.51
CA ARG A 71 10.93 16.28 -0.67
C ARG A 71 10.14 17.50 -1.12
N ALA A 72 9.25 17.35 -2.10
CA ALA A 72 8.42 18.44 -2.60
C ALA A 72 7.45 19.00 -1.54
N HIS A 73 6.99 18.17 -0.60
CA HIS A 73 6.11 18.55 0.50
C HIS A 73 6.86 19.03 1.76
N GLY A 74 8.22 19.05 1.77
CA GLY A 74 8.99 19.32 2.98
C GLY A 74 8.66 18.34 4.11
N ALA A 75 8.47 17.07 3.77
CA ALA A 75 7.90 16.04 4.64
C ALA A 75 8.96 15.06 5.19
N LEU A 76 10.23 15.39 5.09
CA LEU A 76 11.34 14.56 5.55
C LEU A 76 12.05 15.17 6.77
N PRO A 77 12.63 14.34 7.66
CA PRO A 77 12.43 12.90 7.77
C PRO A 77 11.06 12.56 8.38
N CYS A 78 10.49 11.39 8.04
CA CYS A 78 9.13 11.02 8.40
C CYS A 78 9.02 9.61 9.00
N ALA A 79 7.87 9.30 9.60
CA ALA A 79 7.44 7.93 9.81
C ALA A 79 6.71 7.42 8.54
N LEU A 80 6.93 6.15 8.18
CA LEU A 80 6.23 5.51 7.06
C LEU A 80 5.34 4.38 7.58
N LEU A 81 4.11 4.31 7.09
CA LEU A 81 3.23 3.16 7.24
C LEU A 81 2.82 2.69 5.84
N GLY A 82 3.21 1.48 5.47
CA GLY A 82 2.84 0.88 4.20
C GLY A 82 2.08 -0.43 4.37
N HIS A 83 0.99 -0.61 3.62
CA HIS A 83 0.23 -1.85 3.58
C HIS A 83 0.53 -2.62 2.28
N SER A 84 0.79 -3.93 2.38
CA SER A 84 0.98 -4.82 1.23
C SER A 84 2.04 -4.26 0.26
N MET A 85 1.72 -4.01 -1.02
CA MET A 85 2.62 -3.36 -1.98
C MET A 85 3.24 -2.08 -1.42
N GLY A 86 2.45 -1.21 -0.79
CA GLY A 86 2.96 0.01 -0.14
C GLY A 86 3.92 -0.28 1.01
N GLY A 87 3.79 -1.43 1.69
CA GLY A 87 4.75 -1.92 2.68
C GLY A 87 6.11 -2.27 2.06
N LYS A 88 6.13 -2.91 0.89
CA LYS A 88 7.37 -3.16 0.14
C LYS A 88 8.01 -1.85 -0.35
N VAL A 89 7.19 -0.88 -0.81
CA VAL A 89 7.70 0.46 -1.17
C VAL A 89 8.32 1.15 0.05
N ALA A 90 7.67 1.11 1.21
CA ALA A 90 8.18 1.69 2.45
C ALA A 90 9.48 1.02 2.92
N MET A 91 9.54 -0.32 2.87
CA MET A 91 10.75 -1.08 3.17
C MET A 91 11.90 -0.71 2.22
N ARG A 92 11.62 -0.61 0.93
CA ARG A 92 12.63 -0.23 -0.07
C ARG A 92 13.16 1.18 0.18
N LEU A 93 12.28 2.14 0.45
CA LEU A 93 12.70 3.51 0.78
C LEU A 93 13.55 3.56 2.04
N ALA A 94 13.19 2.83 3.10
CA ALA A 94 13.96 2.79 4.33
C ALA A 94 15.36 2.17 4.14
N LEU A 95 15.49 1.20 3.24
CA LEU A 95 16.79 0.57 2.91
C LEU A 95 17.66 1.46 2.02
N ASP A 96 17.07 2.18 1.06
CA ASP A 96 17.79 3.06 0.15
C ASP A 96 18.19 4.40 0.76
N GLU A 97 17.33 4.96 1.64
CA GLU A 97 17.45 6.30 2.22
C GLU A 97 17.14 6.26 3.73
N PRO A 98 17.96 5.56 4.54
CA PRO A 98 17.66 5.32 5.95
C PRO A 98 17.47 6.61 6.77
N GLU A 99 18.17 7.69 6.43
CA GLU A 99 18.04 8.99 7.11
C GLU A 99 16.70 9.70 6.81
N ALA A 100 16.01 9.31 5.74
CA ALA A 100 14.70 9.86 5.40
C ALA A 100 13.58 9.26 6.26
N VAL A 101 13.82 8.10 6.89
CA VAL A 101 12.81 7.33 7.61
C VAL A 101 13.15 7.25 9.09
N ARG A 102 12.32 7.89 9.93
CA ARG A 102 12.49 7.85 11.40
C ARG A 102 11.94 6.57 12.02
N ARG A 103 10.82 6.07 11.49
CA ARG A 103 10.10 4.87 11.94
C ARG A 103 9.45 4.20 10.75
N LEU A 104 9.49 2.89 10.72
CA LEU A 104 8.86 2.09 9.65
C LEU A 104 7.78 1.19 10.24
N ILE A 105 6.57 1.26 9.67
CA ILE A 105 5.46 0.34 9.95
C ILE A 105 5.10 -0.38 8.66
N VAL A 106 5.18 -1.70 8.69
CA VAL A 106 4.86 -2.58 7.56
C VAL A 106 3.63 -3.41 7.92
N ALA A 107 2.54 -3.18 7.22
CA ALA A 107 1.28 -3.88 7.43
C ALA A 107 1.12 -5.00 6.41
N ASP A 108 1.18 -6.22 6.90
CA ASP A 108 0.88 -7.50 6.28
C ASP A 108 1.59 -7.80 4.95
N ILE A 109 2.90 -7.62 4.93
CA ILE A 109 3.79 -8.03 3.84
C ILE A 109 5.19 -8.30 4.38
N ALA A 110 5.95 -9.17 3.71
CA ALA A 110 7.35 -9.43 4.03
C ALA A 110 8.29 -8.98 2.89
N PRO A 111 9.59 -8.77 3.16
CA PRO A 111 10.62 -8.52 2.14
C PRO A 111 10.97 -9.84 1.43
N ALA A 112 10.02 -10.37 0.66
CA ALA A 112 10.14 -11.65 -0.04
C ALA A 112 9.35 -11.62 -1.35
N PRO A 113 9.69 -12.45 -2.35
CA PRO A 113 8.83 -12.67 -3.52
C PRO A 113 7.59 -13.48 -3.12
N TYR A 114 6.52 -13.32 -3.89
CA TYR A 114 5.28 -14.07 -3.76
C TYR A 114 4.93 -14.75 -5.09
N PRO A 115 4.22 -15.90 -5.05
CA PRO A 115 3.71 -16.51 -6.27
C PRO A 115 2.81 -15.57 -7.05
N PRO A 116 2.71 -15.72 -8.38
CA PRO A 116 1.79 -14.95 -9.21
C PRO A 116 0.36 -15.02 -8.70
N HIS A 117 -0.25 -13.85 -8.49
CA HIS A 117 -1.64 -13.70 -8.08
C HIS A 117 -2.19 -12.36 -8.60
N HIS A 118 -3.50 -12.14 -8.53
CA HIS A 118 -4.18 -10.95 -9.05
C HIS A 118 -4.19 -10.78 -10.58
N HIS A 119 -3.63 -11.71 -11.36
CA HIS A 119 -3.67 -11.64 -12.82
C HIS A 119 -5.10 -11.77 -13.35
N GLY A 120 -5.94 -12.57 -12.69
CA GLY A 120 -7.36 -12.74 -13.03
C GLY A 120 -8.16 -11.46 -12.83
N GLU A 121 -7.95 -10.79 -11.71
CA GLU A 121 -8.59 -9.50 -11.39
C GLU A 121 -8.19 -8.42 -12.39
N ILE A 122 -6.91 -8.33 -12.73
CA ILE A 122 -6.41 -7.35 -13.71
C ILE A 122 -7.04 -7.61 -15.09
N ALA A 123 -7.06 -8.87 -15.53
CA ALA A 123 -7.67 -9.24 -16.81
C ALA A 123 -9.17 -8.91 -16.84
N ALA A 124 -9.88 -9.19 -15.74
CA ALA A 124 -11.29 -8.88 -15.62
C ALA A 124 -11.57 -7.37 -15.67
N LEU A 125 -10.78 -6.57 -14.94
CA LEU A 125 -10.91 -5.10 -14.96
C LEU A 125 -10.58 -4.52 -16.34
N ALA A 126 -9.52 -5.00 -16.98
CA ALA A 126 -9.12 -4.55 -18.32
C ALA A 126 -10.13 -4.95 -19.41
N GLY A 127 -10.79 -6.09 -19.23
CA GLY A 127 -11.82 -6.60 -20.14
C GLY A 127 -13.20 -5.96 -19.97
N LEU A 128 -13.43 -5.19 -18.89
CA LEU A 128 -14.73 -4.55 -18.66
C LEU A 128 -14.98 -3.45 -19.68
N THR A 129 -16.08 -3.57 -20.42
CA THR A 129 -16.53 -2.53 -21.37
C THR A 129 -17.03 -1.32 -20.62
N LEU A 130 -16.33 -0.20 -20.74
CA LEU A 130 -16.69 1.09 -20.15
C LEU A 130 -17.68 1.85 -21.05
N ALA A 131 -18.91 1.35 -21.17
CA ALA A 131 -19.95 2.02 -21.95
C ALA A 131 -20.34 3.36 -21.30
N PRO A 132 -20.74 4.38 -22.12
CA PRO A 132 -21.26 5.65 -21.59
C PRO A 132 -22.39 5.41 -20.59
N GLY A 133 -22.30 6.05 -19.42
CA GLY A 133 -23.30 5.92 -18.36
C GLY A 133 -23.22 4.64 -17.53
N LEU A 134 -22.19 3.79 -17.71
CA LEU A 134 -21.98 2.58 -16.92
C LEU A 134 -22.07 2.90 -15.43
N THR A 135 -22.97 2.23 -14.73
CA THR A 135 -23.14 2.34 -13.29
C THR A 135 -22.23 1.36 -12.56
N ARG A 136 -21.99 1.62 -11.27
CA ARG A 136 -21.22 0.69 -10.43
C ARG A 136 -21.93 -0.66 -10.28
N ALA A 137 -23.26 -0.70 -10.23
CA ALA A 137 -24.04 -1.94 -10.12
C ALA A 137 -23.92 -2.81 -11.37
N GLU A 138 -23.96 -2.20 -12.55
CA GLU A 138 -23.75 -2.92 -13.83
C GLU A 138 -22.32 -3.45 -13.92
N ALA A 139 -21.33 -2.67 -13.53
CA ALA A 139 -19.94 -3.10 -13.49
C ALA A 139 -19.72 -4.25 -12.50
N ASP A 140 -20.35 -4.22 -11.30
CA ASP A 140 -20.29 -5.31 -10.32
C ASP A 140 -20.89 -6.60 -10.90
N ALA A 141 -22.06 -6.50 -11.51
CA ALA A 141 -22.71 -7.65 -12.14
C ALA A 141 -21.86 -8.25 -13.28
N ALA A 142 -21.24 -7.39 -14.11
CA ALA A 142 -20.39 -7.85 -15.21
C ALA A 142 -19.10 -8.56 -14.72
N LEU A 143 -18.57 -8.16 -13.58
CA LEU A 143 -17.36 -8.75 -12.99
C LEU A 143 -17.63 -9.97 -12.11
N ALA A 144 -18.89 -10.27 -11.76
CA ALA A 144 -19.25 -11.29 -10.77
C ALA A 144 -18.77 -12.71 -11.12
N ALA A 145 -18.76 -13.07 -12.40
CA ALA A 145 -18.28 -14.37 -12.84
C ALA A 145 -16.75 -14.52 -12.74
N ALA A 146 -16.00 -13.46 -13.06
CA ALA A 146 -14.53 -13.48 -13.02
C ALA A 146 -13.97 -13.23 -11.62
N ILE A 147 -14.69 -12.49 -10.79
CA ILE A 147 -14.30 -12.14 -9.41
C ILE A 147 -15.49 -12.49 -8.50
N PRO A 148 -15.62 -13.75 -8.04
CA PRO A 148 -16.78 -14.19 -7.26
C PRO A 148 -16.93 -13.52 -5.89
N ASP A 149 -15.80 -13.12 -5.25
CA ASP A 149 -15.81 -12.46 -3.95
C ASP A 149 -16.35 -11.02 -4.06
N MET A 150 -17.50 -10.79 -3.44
CA MET A 150 -18.18 -9.49 -3.45
C MET A 150 -17.37 -8.38 -2.75
N ALA A 151 -16.62 -8.70 -1.70
CA ALA A 151 -15.81 -7.71 -0.98
C ALA A 151 -14.62 -7.28 -1.84
N VAL A 152 -13.98 -8.23 -2.54
CA VAL A 152 -12.91 -7.96 -3.50
C VAL A 152 -13.43 -7.11 -4.66
N ARG A 153 -14.59 -7.46 -5.27
CA ARG A 153 -15.20 -6.64 -6.34
C ARG A 153 -15.49 -5.24 -5.86
N GLY A 154 -16.12 -5.11 -4.68
CA GLY A 154 -16.44 -3.80 -4.09
C GLY A 154 -15.20 -2.94 -3.87
N PHE A 155 -14.09 -3.53 -3.42
CA PHE A 155 -12.80 -2.87 -3.28
C PHE A 155 -12.24 -2.41 -4.64
N LEU A 156 -12.19 -3.28 -5.62
CA LEU A 156 -11.68 -2.98 -6.96
C LEU A 156 -12.48 -1.87 -7.65
N LEU A 157 -13.82 -1.93 -7.54
CA LEU A 157 -14.73 -0.96 -8.13
C LEU A 157 -14.69 0.43 -7.49
N GLN A 158 -14.01 0.61 -6.35
CA GLN A 158 -13.72 1.96 -5.84
C GLN A 158 -12.87 2.79 -6.81
N ASN A 159 -12.14 2.11 -7.71
CA ASN A 159 -11.32 2.74 -8.73
C ASN A 159 -12.09 3.08 -10.02
N LEU A 160 -13.37 2.69 -10.14
CA LEU A 160 -14.19 3.06 -11.28
C LEU A 160 -14.75 4.48 -11.10
N ARG A 161 -14.40 5.37 -12.02
CA ARG A 161 -15.08 6.65 -12.23
C ARG A 161 -16.29 6.39 -13.11
N THR A 162 -17.49 6.55 -12.53
CA THR A 162 -18.76 6.50 -13.27
C THR A 162 -19.08 7.85 -13.87
N GLY A 163 -20.04 7.89 -14.81
CA GLY A 163 -20.50 9.13 -15.45
C GLY A 163 -20.63 8.99 -16.96
N PRO A 164 -20.77 10.11 -17.69
CA PRO A 164 -20.92 10.10 -19.13
C PRO A 164 -19.76 9.39 -19.88
N VAL A 165 -18.55 9.51 -19.35
CA VAL A 165 -17.35 8.84 -19.85
C VAL A 165 -16.68 8.09 -18.70
N PRO A 166 -17.07 6.83 -18.45
CA PRO A 166 -16.48 6.03 -17.39
C PRO A 166 -14.98 5.78 -17.62
N SER A 167 -14.20 5.71 -16.53
CA SER A 167 -12.77 5.45 -16.65
C SER A 167 -12.24 4.81 -15.37
N TRP A 168 -11.09 4.14 -15.48
CA TRP A 168 -10.36 3.64 -14.33
C TRP A 168 -9.45 4.72 -13.74
N ARG A 169 -9.34 4.75 -12.42
CA ARG A 169 -8.29 5.47 -11.68
C ARG A 169 -6.98 4.68 -11.64
N LEU A 170 -7.00 3.46 -12.15
CA LEU A 170 -5.86 2.57 -12.23
C LEU A 170 -5.23 2.63 -13.62
N GLY A 171 -3.90 2.71 -13.67
CA GLY A 171 -3.11 2.44 -14.88
C GLY A 171 -3.05 0.94 -15.15
N LEU A 172 -4.19 0.33 -15.51
CA LEU A 172 -4.31 -1.13 -15.62
C LEU A 172 -3.28 -1.74 -16.58
N ARG A 173 -2.95 -1.05 -17.68
CA ARG A 173 -1.94 -1.50 -18.63
C ARG A 173 -0.55 -1.54 -18.00
N GLU A 174 -0.19 -0.49 -17.29
CA GLU A 174 1.11 -0.34 -16.62
C GLU A 174 1.23 -1.31 -15.44
N ILE A 175 0.15 -1.49 -14.66
CA ILE A 175 0.08 -2.47 -13.58
C ILE A 175 0.22 -3.89 -14.14
N ALA A 176 -0.54 -4.25 -15.19
CA ALA A 176 -0.47 -5.55 -15.82
C ALA A 176 0.94 -5.87 -16.35
N ALA A 177 1.57 -4.90 -17.01
CA ALA A 177 2.94 -5.04 -17.51
C ALA A 177 3.98 -5.18 -16.39
N GLY A 178 3.73 -4.61 -15.21
CA GLY A 178 4.63 -4.60 -14.07
C GLY A 178 4.33 -5.65 -13.00
N MET A 179 3.40 -6.60 -13.22
CA MET A 179 3.03 -7.58 -12.18
C MET A 179 4.21 -8.42 -11.70
N ALA A 180 5.08 -8.87 -12.59
CA ALA A 180 6.27 -9.62 -12.20
C ALA A 180 7.19 -8.80 -11.26
N GLU A 181 7.26 -7.48 -11.42
CA GLU A 181 8.02 -6.58 -10.53
C GLU A 181 7.33 -6.42 -9.18
N ILE A 182 5.99 -6.38 -9.15
CA ILE A 182 5.18 -6.26 -7.91
C ILE A 182 5.28 -7.55 -7.08
N GLU A 183 5.23 -8.72 -7.73
CA GLU A 183 5.31 -10.02 -7.08
C GLU A 183 6.72 -10.32 -6.56
N ALA A 184 7.74 -9.78 -7.22
CA ALA A 184 9.13 -9.93 -6.82
C ALA A 184 9.47 -9.19 -5.51
N TRP A 185 10.64 -9.50 -4.98
CA TRP A 185 11.38 -8.66 -4.06
C TRP A 185 12.77 -8.48 -4.66
N PRO A 186 13.15 -7.28 -5.11
CA PRO A 186 14.46 -7.05 -5.71
C PRO A 186 15.54 -7.25 -4.65
N GLU A 187 16.74 -7.58 -5.10
CA GLU A 187 17.89 -7.67 -4.21
C GLU A 187 18.04 -6.34 -3.44
N PRO A 188 18.02 -6.40 -2.10
CA PRO A 188 18.12 -5.18 -1.29
C PRO A 188 19.53 -4.62 -1.38
N PRO A 189 19.73 -3.32 -1.08
CA PRO A 189 21.05 -2.79 -0.86
C PRO A 189 21.78 -3.58 0.23
N ALA A 190 23.10 -3.58 0.23
CA ALA A 190 23.91 -4.37 1.15
C ALA A 190 23.71 -4.01 2.64
N ALA A 191 23.20 -2.81 2.94
CA ALA A 191 23.00 -2.32 4.29
C ALA A 191 21.57 -2.56 4.78
N ALA A 192 21.44 -2.99 6.05
CA ALA A 192 20.15 -3.10 6.74
C ALA A 192 19.67 -1.72 7.22
N TYR A 193 18.36 -1.55 7.36
CA TYR A 193 17.76 -0.40 8.04
C TYR A 193 17.73 -0.67 9.55
N ALA A 194 18.56 0.04 10.33
CA ALA A 194 18.68 -0.13 11.77
C ALA A 194 17.62 0.63 12.58
N GLY A 195 16.81 1.47 11.94
CA GLY A 195 15.78 2.29 12.59
C GLY A 195 14.63 1.44 13.16
N PRO A 196 13.84 2.03 14.09
CA PRO A 196 12.69 1.36 14.68
C PRO A 196 11.72 0.86 13.60
N THR A 197 11.38 -0.43 13.68
CA THR A 197 10.51 -1.08 12.67
C THR A 197 9.44 -1.93 13.35
N LEU A 198 8.20 -1.80 12.89
CA LEU A 198 7.06 -2.62 13.32
C LEU A 198 6.47 -3.35 12.11
N PHE A 199 6.40 -4.67 12.20
CA PHE A 199 5.58 -5.48 11.30
C PHE A 199 4.27 -5.82 12.01
N ILE A 200 3.14 -5.52 11.38
CA ILE A 200 1.81 -5.93 11.84
C ILE A 200 1.29 -6.98 10.86
N ARG A 201 0.94 -8.17 11.34
CA ARG A 201 0.42 -9.25 10.51
C ARG A 201 -0.98 -9.67 10.92
N GLY A 202 -1.79 -10.13 9.98
CA GLY A 202 -3.04 -10.81 10.26
C GLY A 202 -2.79 -12.28 10.62
N GLU A 203 -3.52 -12.78 11.63
CA GLU A 203 -3.41 -14.20 12.02
C GLU A 203 -3.81 -15.14 10.87
N ARG A 204 -4.83 -14.74 10.08
CA ARG A 204 -5.36 -15.52 8.94
C ARG A 204 -4.71 -15.18 7.61
N SER A 205 -3.67 -14.33 7.62
CA SER A 205 -2.95 -13.93 6.42
C SER A 205 -1.69 -14.75 6.19
N ASP A 206 -1.42 -15.07 4.93
CA ASP A 206 -0.24 -15.81 4.50
C ASP A 206 0.94 -14.91 4.08
N TYR A 207 0.78 -13.58 4.11
CA TYR A 207 1.82 -12.65 3.64
C TYR A 207 3.00 -12.50 4.60
N VAL A 208 2.81 -12.72 5.91
CA VAL A 208 3.91 -12.73 6.89
C VAL A 208 3.88 -14.03 7.68
N ARG A 209 4.73 -14.99 7.29
CA ARG A 209 4.82 -16.34 7.89
C ARG A 209 6.20 -16.57 8.50
N GLU A 210 6.33 -17.68 9.26
CA GLU A 210 7.59 -18.05 9.88
C GLU A 210 8.81 -18.09 8.92
N PRO A 211 8.70 -18.63 7.69
CA PRO A 211 9.82 -18.61 6.74
C PRO A 211 10.32 -17.23 6.34
N HIS A 212 9.52 -16.17 6.54
CA HIS A 212 9.92 -14.79 6.23
C HIS A 212 10.75 -14.13 7.34
N ARG A 213 10.77 -14.68 8.56
CA ARG A 213 11.48 -14.08 9.70
C ARG A 213 12.97 -13.87 9.48
N PRO A 214 13.73 -14.80 8.89
CA PRO A 214 15.15 -14.55 8.62
C PRO A 214 15.40 -13.33 7.74
N ALA A 215 14.62 -13.16 6.67
CA ALA A 215 14.72 -12.00 5.78
C ALA A 215 14.36 -10.69 6.48
N ILE A 216 13.27 -10.69 7.27
CA ILE A 216 12.88 -9.54 8.10
C ILE A 216 14.01 -9.18 9.07
N LYS A 217 14.57 -10.15 9.80
CA LYS A 217 15.62 -9.91 10.78
C LYS A 217 16.93 -9.43 10.16
N ALA A 218 17.27 -9.93 8.98
CA ALA A 218 18.48 -9.52 8.27
C ALA A 218 18.41 -8.08 7.78
N LEU A 219 17.26 -7.66 7.22
CA LEU A 219 17.08 -6.33 6.63
C LEU A 219 16.64 -5.27 7.65
N PHE A 220 15.94 -5.69 8.70
CA PHE A 220 15.34 -4.81 9.73
C PHE A 220 15.65 -5.37 11.12
N PRO A 221 16.91 -5.29 11.61
CA PRO A 221 17.34 -5.93 12.87
C PRO A 221 16.58 -5.45 14.11
N ALA A 222 16.06 -4.20 14.10
CA ALA A 222 15.24 -3.64 15.16
C ALA A 222 13.74 -3.97 15.03
N ALA A 223 13.36 -4.83 14.08
CA ALA A 223 11.95 -5.15 13.84
C ALA A 223 11.30 -5.89 15.00
N ARG A 224 10.09 -5.43 15.35
CA ARG A 224 9.12 -6.13 16.20
C ARG A 224 7.97 -6.61 15.32
N VAL A 225 7.37 -7.75 15.67
CA VAL A 225 6.23 -8.31 14.93
C VAL A 225 5.04 -8.42 15.89
N VAL A 226 3.90 -7.85 15.49
CA VAL A 226 2.62 -7.95 16.20
C VAL A 226 1.64 -8.70 15.31
N THR A 227 0.88 -9.63 15.91
CA THR A 227 -0.17 -10.38 15.20
C THR A 227 -1.54 -9.90 15.68
N LEU A 228 -2.40 -9.49 14.75
CA LEU A 228 -3.80 -9.18 15.02
C LEU A 228 -4.62 -10.47 14.90
N LYS A 229 -5.24 -10.87 16.00
CA LYS A 229 -6.04 -12.09 16.07
C LYS A 229 -7.30 -11.96 15.21
N GLY A 230 -7.59 -13.02 14.45
CA GLY A 230 -8.77 -13.07 13.58
C GLY A 230 -8.74 -12.11 12.38
N ALA A 231 -7.69 -11.30 12.19
CA ALA A 231 -7.54 -10.45 11.01
C ALA A 231 -6.94 -11.20 9.82
N GLY A 232 -7.38 -10.87 8.61
CA GLY A 232 -6.79 -11.29 7.34
C GLY A 232 -5.81 -10.24 6.81
N HIS A 233 -5.76 -10.12 5.47
CA HIS A 233 -4.84 -9.20 4.80
C HIS A 233 -5.21 -7.72 4.98
N TRP A 234 -6.47 -7.39 5.12
CA TRP A 234 -6.93 -6.00 5.30
C TRP A 234 -7.03 -5.62 6.78
N LEU A 235 -5.90 -5.64 7.48
CA LEU A 235 -5.77 -5.44 8.93
C LEU A 235 -6.61 -4.28 9.48
N HIS A 236 -6.52 -3.13 8.82
CA HIS A 236 -7.20 -1.87 9.20
C HIS A 236 -8.70 -1.88 8.94
N ALA A 237 -9.21 -2.85 8.19
CA ALA A 237 -10.63 -3.07 7.99
C ALA A 237 -11.15 -4.20 8.89
N ASP A 238 -10.36 -5.26 9.08
CA ASP A 238 -10.74 -6.46 9.84
C ASP A 238 -10.70 -6.21 11.36
N ASP A 239 -9.68 -5.51 11.85
CA ASP A 239 -9.52 -5.13 13.26
C ASP A 239 -8.95 -3.71 13.38
N PHE A 240 -9.79 -2.73 13.14
CA PHE A 240 -9.38 -1.31 13.22
C PHE A 240 -8.83 -0.93 14.60
N ALA A 241 -9.45 -1.41 15.68
CA ALA A 241 -9.04 -1.06 17.04
C ALA A 241 -7.66 -1.62 17.39
N GLY A 242 -7.44 -2.90 17.12
CA GLY A 242 -6.13 -3.55 17.34
C GLY A 242 -5.04 -2.97 16.45
N PHE A 243 -5.37 -2.69 15.16
CA PHE A 243 -4.46 -2.05 14.23
C PHE A 243 -4.02 -0.67 14.75
N MET A 244 -4.97 0.18 15.14
CA MET A 244 -4.66 1.53 15.66
C MET A 244 -3.88 1.48 16.97
N ALA A 245 -4.23 0.58 17.88
CA ALA A 245 -3.49 0.42 19.14
C ALA A 245 -2.02 0.06 18.90
N ALA A 246 -1.73 -0.86 17.96
CA ALA A 246 -0.36 -1.21 17.60
C ALA A 246 0.40 -0.04 16.96
N VAL A 247 -0.24 0.68 16.02
CA VAL A 247 0.34 1.84 15.33
C VAL A 247 0.62 2.98 16.32
N GLU A 248 -0.37 3.38 17.12
CA GLU A 248 -0.25 4.49 18.06
C GLU A 248 0.80 4.21 19.14
N ALA A 249 0.81 2.99 19.71
CA ALA A 249 1.81 2.60 20.69
C ALA A 249 3.25 2.66 20.12
N PHE A 250 3.43 2.23 18.88
CA PHE A 250 4.75 2.26 18.22
C PHE A 250 5.19 3.68 17.87
N LEU A 251 4.27 4.54 17.45
CA LEU A 251 4.60 5.94 17.13
C LEU A 251 4.90 6.79 18.36
N ALA A 252 4.35 6.43 19.53
CA ALA A 252 4.59 7.12 20.81
C ALA A 252 5.89 6.71 21.50
N ALA A 253 6.46 5.53 21.19
CA ALA A 253 7.69 5.01 21.80
C ALA A 253 8.94 5.71 21.25
#